data_c05031b9ee0542c6030ede01d415f19a
#
_entry.id   c05031b9ee0542c6030ede01d415f19a
#
_cell.length_a   1.000
_cell.length_b   1.000
_cell.length_c   1.000
_cell.angle_alpha   90.00
_cell.angle_beta   90.00
_cell.angle_gamma   90.00
#
_symmetry.space_group_name_H-M   'P 1'
#
loop_
_entity.id
_entity.type
_entity.pdbx_description
1 polymer ?
#
loop_
_entity_poly.entity_id
_entity_poly.type
_entity_poly.pdbx_seq_one_letter_code
_entity_poly.pdbx_strand_id
1 'polypeptide(L)'
;YKGDKIMHYNLVKASNRRYLEELKNRGHEMKPLYDAVNIMQETEWVINKPIYEVILSLINTDSSLGHLPTNPQEIELPVKPVDVANNDKQSETYKENLIKWKREASLVYKERAKSKSKYIQVRQILEEARLLLDRSFFYPYQLDFRGRIYPKPAMLSPQGADYSRALIKFKYGQQMKENNSFDDFAIAGAGLYGEVDKEDIQTRLDWVKDRLDTFIGYAKEPLTNTDWAKADKPFCFLAWCFELKDFAETDFDASFITTLPIQSDCSNSGLQHYSAMMRDEIGGKATNLIPSNKPEDVYRIVAQKVIMKLRDKTDPMAKLWLDYGIDRKLCKKPVMCLPYSLTQYSCRQYIQDHVEKEYRENEKPHNFGKDLFKATNYLTPIVWSSINDVIVGAKQIMKFLKDVSRLVASENLPVTWTTPKPLNFPVQMMCYKKESKRVKTKMGD
;
A
#
# COMPACT_ATOMS: atom_id res chain seq x y z
N TYR A 1 -4.25 4.53 29.10
CA TYR A 1 -4.77 3.83 27.91
C TYR A 1 -6.27 3.57 28.10
N LYS A 2 -7.10 4.20 27.27
CA LYS A 2 -8.56 4.06 27.28
C LYS A 2 -9.01 3.03 26.24
N GLY A 3 -8.50 1.82 26.35
CA GLY A 3 -8.87 0.73 25.44
C GLY A 3 -10.29 0.20 25.68
N ASP A 4 -10.62 -0.86 24.99
CA ASP A 4 -11.90 -1.54 25.15
C ASP A 4 -12.15 -1.94 26.62
N LYS A 5 -13.27 -1.53 27.18
CA LYS A 5 -13.64 -1.84 28.58
C LYS A 5 -13.98 -3.31 28.79
N ILE A 6 -14.31 -4.03 27.72
CA ILE A 6 -14.75 -5.43 27.77
C ILE A 6 -13.56 -6.38 27.61
N MET A 7 -12.56 -5.99 26.82
CA MET A 7 -11.37 -6.81 26.56
C MET A 7 -10.10 -6.01 26.83
N HIS A 8 -9.33 -6.44 27.84
CA HIS A 8 -8.04 -5.83 28.14
C HIS A 8 -6.98 -6.24 27.11
N TYR A 9 -6.58 -5.28 26.30
CA TYR A 9 -5.48 -5.46 25.36
C TYR A 9 -4.23 -4.72 25.85
N ASN A 10 -3.07 -5.34 25.61
CA ASN A 10 -1.82 -4.61 25.75
C ASN A 10 -1.75 -3.49 24.71
N LEU A 11 -1.20 -2.34 25.09
CA LEU A 11 -0.97 -1.23 24.15
C LEU A 11 -0.14 -1.67 22.95
N VAL A 12 0.83 -2.55 23.16
CA VAL A 12 1.70 -3.07 22.12
C VAL A 12 1.32 -4.51 21.79
N LYS A 13 1.12 -4.79 20.50
CA LYS A 13 0.91 -6.14 19.99
C LYS A 13 2.26 -6.85 19.86
N ALA A 14 2.58 -7.70 20.83
CA ALA A 14 3.78 -8.52 20.83
C ALA A 14 3.51 -9.88 21.48
N SER A 15 4.26 -10.91 21.07
CA SER A 15 4.20 -12.26 21.66
C SER A 15 5.32 -12.51 22.70
N ASN A 16 6.32 -11.65 22.74
CA ASN A 16 7.44 -11.76 23.66
C ASN A 16 7.05 -11.28 25.06
N ARG A 17 6.88 -12.20 26.02
CA ARG A 17 6.46 -11.89 27.39
C ARG A 17 7.45 -10.99 28.12
N ARG A 18 8.77 -11.21 27.99
CA ARG A 18 9.78 -10.37 28.65
C ARG A 18 9.72 -8.93 28.17
N TYR A 19 9.53 -8.74 26.87
CA TYR A 19 9.35 -7.41 26.31
C TYR A 19 8.06 -6.74 26.81
N LEU A 20 6.95 -7.47 26.91
CA LEU A 20 5.71 -6.94 27.47
C LEU A 20 5.82 -6.56 28.95
N GLU A 21 6.60 -7.33 29.74
CA GLU A 21 6.91 -7.00 31.13
C GLU A 21 7.79 -5.73 31.24
N GLU A 22 8.79 -5.59 30.37
CA GLU A 22 9.61 -4.39 30.26
C GLU A 22 8.76 -3.16 29.95
N LEU A 23 7.87 -3.25 28.96
CA LEU A 23 6.92 -2.16 28.62
C LEU A 23 6.04 -1.79 29.82
N LYS A 24 5.53 -2.77 30.55
CA LYS A 24 4.72 -2.55 31.74
C LYS A 24 5.50 -1.83 32.86
N ASN A 25 6.72 -2.25 33.11
CA ASN A 25 7.58 -1.65 34.14
C ASN A 25 7.97 -0.21 33.79
N ARG A 26 8.14 0.10 32.50
CA ARG A 26 8.52 1.42 31.98
C ARG A 26 7.30 2.28 31.58
N GLY A 27 6.10 1.84 31.89
CA GLY A 27 4.86 2.54 31.49
C GLY A 27 4.81 4.02 31.91
N HIS A 28 5.38 4.36 33.07
CA HIS A 28 5.46 5.73 33.58
C HIS A 28 6.34 6.67 32.72
N GLU A 29 7.34 6.12 32.01
CA GLU A 29 8.21 6.88 31.09
C GLU A 29 7.50 7.22 29.76
N MET A 30 6.46 6.47 29.42
CA MET A 30 5.74 6.53 28.13
C MET A 30 4.44 7.35 28.20
N LYS A 31 4.26 8.18 29.23
CA LYS A 31 3.03 8.97 29.37
C LYS A 31 2.65 9.76 28.11
N PRO A 32 3.56 10.48 27.41
CA PRO A 32 3.22 11.20 26.19
C PRO A 32 2.73 10.28 25.06
N LEU A 33 3.24 9.05 24.99
CA LEU A 33 2.75 8.05 24.02
C LEU A 33 1.31 7.62 24.33
N TYR A 34 0.98 7.38 25.62
CA TYR A 34 -0.38 7.07 26.04
C TYR A 34 -1.33 8.22 25.76
N ASP A 35 -0.89 9.47 26.03
CA ASP A 35 -1.69 10.66 25.77
C ASP A 35 -1.99 10.80 24.26
N ALA A 36 -1.00 10.61 23.39
CA ALA A 36 -1.17 10.63 21.93
C ALA A 36 -2.15 9.55 21.44
N VAL A 37 -2.04 8.32 21.95
CA VAL A 37 -2.96 7.23 21.60
C VAL A 37 -4.38 7.54 22.11
N ASN A 38 -4.53 8.10 23.30
CA ASN A 38 -5.82 8.46 23.85
C ASN A 38 -6.51 9.56 23.02
N ILE A 39 -5.78 10.58 22.57
CA ILE A 39 -6.30 11.62 21.66
C ILE A 39 -6.85 10.99 20.37
N MET A 40 -6.10 10.06 19.77
CA MET A 40 -6.58 9.35 18.57
C MET A 40 -7.83 8.52 18.86
N GLN A 41 -7.94 7.90 20.05
CA GLN A 41 -9.08 7.09 20.45
C GLN A 41 -10.31 7.95 20.84
N GLU A 42 -10.10 9.19 21.23
CA GLU A 42 -11.15 10.17 21.53
C GLU A 42 -11.67 10.89 20.27
N THR A 43 -11.01 10.70 19.13
CA THR A 43 -11.49 11.22 17.84
C THR A 43 -12.76 10.51 17.42
N GLU A 44 -13.82 11.28 17.25
CA GLU A 44 -15.18 10.79 16.93
C GLU A 44 -15.39 10.73 15.43
N TRP A 45 -15.88 9.60 14.93
CA TRP A 45 -16.11 9.31 13.53
C TRP A 45 -17.58 9.08 13.24
N VAL A 46 -18.00 9.35 12.00
CA VAL A 46 -19.34 9.08 11.48
C VAL A 46 -19.23 8.45 10.08
N ILE A 47 -20.33 7.80 9.67
CA ILE A 47 -20.41 7.24 8.30
C ILE A 47 -20.67 8.37 7.30
N ASN A 48 -19.96 8.34 6.19
CA ASN A 48 -20.20 9.17 5.01
C ASN A 48 -21.39 8.57 4.23
N LYS A 49 -22.59 9.05 4.54
CA LYS A 49 -23.85 8.51 3.98
C LYS A 49 -23.91 8.55 2.46
N PRO A 50 -23.55 9.65 1.75
CA PRO A 50 -23.54 9.67 0.29
C PRO A 50 -22.66 8.56 -0.32
N ILE A 51 -21.47 8.34 0.22
CA ILE A 51 -20.58 7.25 -0.23
C ILE A 51 -21.17 5.88 0.07
N TYR A 52 -21.78 5.71 1.24
CA TYR A 52 -22.45 4.44 1.58
C TYR A 52 -23.54 4.10 0.57
N GLU A 53 -24.40 5.05 0.18
CA GLU A 53 -25.50 4.87 -0.78
C GLU A 53 -24.95 4.51 -2.17
N VAL A 54 -23.90 5.18 -2.63
CA VAL A 54 -23.25 4.87 -3.91
C VAL A 54 -22.68 3.45 -3.91
N ILE A 55 -21.90 3.08 -2.90
CA ILE A 55 -21.29 1.73 -2.83
C ILE A 55 -22.39 0.65 -2.72
N LEU A 56 -23.42 0.89 -1.91
CA LEU A 56 -24.54 -0.05 -1.76
C LEU A 56 -25.24 -0.28 -3.10
N SER A 57 -25.51 0.79 -3.86
CA SER A 57 -26.13 0.72 -5.19
C SER A 57 -25.26 -0.09 -6.16
N LEU A 58 -23.96 0.19 -6.21
CA LEU A 58 -23.01 -0.51 -7.08
C LEU A 58 -22.88 -2.01 -6.75
N ILE A 59 -22.85 -2.36 -5.47
CA ILE A 59 -22.80 -3.78 -5.05
C ILE A 59 -24.10 -4.51 -5.36
N ASN A 60 -25.25 -3.84 -5.24
CA ASN A 60 -26.56 -4.45 -5.56
C ASN A 60 -26.75 -4.67 -7.07
N THR A 61 -26.10 -3.88 -7.92
CA THR A 61 -26.09 -4.03 -9.37
C THR A 61 -24.90 -4.86 -9.89
N ASP A 62 -24.11 -5.45 -9.00
CA ASP A 62 -22.89 -6.23 -9.31
C ASP A 62 -21.89 -5.47 -10.20
N SER A 63 -21.78 -4.16 -9.99
CA SER A 63 -20.89 -3.28 -10.75
C SER A 63 -19.47 -3.35 -10.26
N SER A 64 -18.51 -3.46 -11.20
CA SER A 64 -17.07 -3.37 -10.91
C SER A 64 -16.52 -1.94 -10.83
N LEU A 65 -17.38 -0.93 -10.93
CA LEU A 65 -16.99 0.47 -10.92
C LEU A 65 -16.18 0.83 -9.67
N GLY A 66 -15.14 1.64 -9.82
CA GLY A 66 -14.25 1.99 -8.72
C GLY A 66 -13.45 0.79 -8.15
N HIS A 67 -13.21 -0.23 -8.96
CA HIS A 67 -12.51 -1.47 -8.58
C HIS A 67 -13.21 -2.30 -7.50
N LEU A 68 -14.55 -2.18 -7.39
CA LEU A 68 -15.33 -3.07 -6.54
C LEU A 68 -15.27 -4.51 -7.06
N PRO A 69 -15.20 -5.48 -6.16
CA PRO A 69 -15.20 -6.87 -6.55
C PRO A 69 -16.60 -7.28 -7.02
N THR A 70 -16.67 -7.91 -8.19
CA THR A 70 -17.88 -8.54 -8.72
C THR A 70 -18.12 -9.92 -8.13
N ASN A 71 -19.31 -10.47 -8.35
CA ASN A 71 -19.65 -11.81 -7.89
C ASN A 71 -18.71 -12.87 -8.52
N PRO A 72 -17.99 -13.67 -7.73
CA PRO A 72 -16.96 -14.58 -8.23
C PRO A 72 -17.51 -15.79 -9.01
N GLN A 73 -18.82 -15.96 -9.10
CA GLN A 73 -19.45 -17.08 -9.85
C GLN A 73 -19.31 -16.92 -11.38
N GLU A 74 -18.99 -15.71 -11.86
CA GLU A 74 -18.86 -15.41 -13.29
C GLU A 74 -17.47 -15.71 -13.88
N ILE A 75 -16.46 -16.00 -13.04
CA ILE A 75 -15.13 -16.31 -13.55
C ILE A 75 -15.10 -17.73 -14.09
N GLU A 76 -15.05 -17.91 -15.41
CA GLU A 76 -15.02 -19.22 -16.04
C GLU A 76 -13.67 -19.94 -15.86
N LEU A 77 -13.71 -21.26 -15.76
CA LEU A 77 -12.51 -22.09 -15.72
C LEU A 77 -11.95 -22.28 -17.16
N PRO A 78 -10.62 -22.39 -17.31
CA PRO A 78 -10.04 -22.66 -18.61
C PRO A 78 -10.55 -24.00 -19.15
N VAL A 79 -10.85 -24.02 -20.44
CA VAL A 79 -11.31 -25.22 -21.14
C VAL A 79 -10.23 -26.30 -21.08
N LYS A 80 -10.59 -27.52 -20.72
CA LYS A 80 -9.65 -28.64 -20.75
C LYS A 80 -9.30 -29.00 -22.18
N PRO A 81 -8.01 -29.13 -22.54
CA PRO A 81 -7.62 -29.73 -23.80
C PRO A 81 -8.28 -31.12 -23.99
N VAL A 82 -8.58 -31.48 -25.23
CA VAL A 82 -9.38 -32.69 -25.55
C VAL A 82 -8.74 -33.96 -24.98
N ASP A 83 -7.44 -34.13 -25.10
CA ASP A 83 -6.65 -35.23 -24.54
C ASP A 83 -6.74 -35.29 -23.00
N VAL A 84 -6.71 -34.13 -22.35
CA VAL A 84 -6.87 -34.00 -20.87
C VAL A 84 -8.32 -34.26 -20.44
N ALA A 85 -9.30 -33.76 -21.20
CA ALA A 85 -10.72 -33.97 -20.91
C ALA A 85 -11.10 -35.46 -21.01
N ASN A 86 -10.59 -36.15 -22.05
CA ASN A 86 -10.80 -37.55 -22.29
C ASN A 86 -9.91 -38.50 -21.49
N ASN A 87 -9.00 -37.94 -20.66
CA ASN A 87 -7.98 -38.68 -19.88
C ASN A 87 -7.10 -39.61 -20.77
N ASP A 88 -6.82 -39.16 -21.99
CA ASP A 88 -6.01 -39.91 -22.96
C ASP A 88 -4.50 -39.80 -22.62
N LYS A 89 -4.10 -40.68 -21.69
CA LYS A 89 -2.68 -40.73 -21.19
C LYS A 89 -1.70 -41.23 -22.25
N GLN A 90 -2.19 -41.78 -23.38
CA GLN A 90 -1.33 -42.27 -24.48
C GLN A 90 -0.99 -41.17 -25.48
N SER A 91 -1.73 -40.07 -25.48
CA SER A 91 -1.40 -38.87 -26.28
C SER A 91 -0.01 -38.33 -25.92
N GLU A 92 0.81 -38.07 -26.94
CA GLU A 92 2.15 -37.47 -26.77
C GLU A 92 2.10 -36.10 -26.07
N THR A 93 1.00 -35.36 -26.25
CA THR A 93 0.79 -34.00 -25.68
C THR A 93 0.12 -33.99 -24.32
N TYR A 94 -0.44 -35.14 -23.88
CA TYR A 94 -1.22 -35.22 -22.63
C TYR A 94 -0.53 -34.60 -21.39
N LYS A 95 0.73 -34.96 -21.17
CA LYS A 95 1.47 -34.46 -19.99
C LYS A 95 1.71 -32.96 -20.04
N GLU A 96 2.08 -32.43 -21.20
CA GLU A 96 2.30 -30.99 -21.37
C GLU A 96 0.98 -30.21 -21.24
N ASN A 97 -0.06 -30.67 -21.91
CA ASN A 97 -1.39 -30.07 -21.86
C ASN A 97 -1.97 -30.11 -20.45
N LEU A 98 -1.80 -31.22 -19.71
CA LEU A 98 -2.23 -31.34 -18.33
C LEU A 98 -1.51 -30.37 -17.41
N ILE A 99 -0.19 -30.22 -17.55
CA ILE A 99 0.62 -29.29 -16.76
C ILE A 99 0.20 -27.84 -17.05
N LYS A 100 0.05 -27.52 -18.34
CA LYS A 100 -0.38 -26.18 -18.78
C LYS A 100 -1.77 -25.85 -18.24
N TRP A 101 -2.74 -26.74 -18.44
CA TRP A 101 -4.10 -26.56 -17.96
C TRP A 101 -4.17 -26.45 -16.43
N LYS A 102 -3.46 -27.31 -15.68
CA LYS A 102 -3.38 -27.21 -14.21
C LYS A 102 -2.81 -25.87 -13.74
N ARG A 103 -1.81 -25.34 -14.45
CA ARG A 103 -1.24 -24.04 -14.14
C ARG A 103 -2.27 -22.91 -14.34
N GLU A 104 -2.93 -22.91 -15.48
CA GLU A 104 -3.97 -21.92 -15.81
C GLU A 104 -5.17 -22.04 -14.87
N ALA A 105 -5.69 -23.25 -14.63
CA ALA A 105 -6.77 -23.49 -13.67
C ALA A 105 -6.40 -23.05 -12.25
N SER A 106 -5.15 -23.31 -11.80
CA SER A 106 -4.68 -22.85 -10.48
C SER A 106 -4.70 -21.32 -10.36
N LEU A 107 -4.39 -20.60 -11.44
CA LEU A 107 -4.46 -19.12 -11.44
C LEU A 107 -5.93 -18.67 -11.32
N VAL A 108 -6.85 -19.27 -12.08
CA VAL A 108 -8.28 -18.96 -12.00
C VAL A 108 -8.85 -19.27 -10.62
N TYR A 109 -8.50 -20.42 -10.03
CA TYR A 109 -8.92 -20.74 -8.66
C TYR A 109 -8.40 -19.75 -7.62
N LYS A 110 -7.14 -19.29 -7.74
CA LYS A 110 -6.59 -18.24 -6.88
C LYS A 110 -7.33 -16.92 -7.05
N GLU A 111 -7.67 -16.57 -8.28
CA GLU A 111 -8.40 -15.34 -8.58
C GLU A 111 -9.84 -15.40 -8.04
N ARG A 112 -10.56 -16.52 -8.25
CA ARG A 112 -11.87 -16.76 -7.64
C ARG A 112 -11.83 -16.64 -6.12
N ALA A 113 -10.85 -17.28 -5.46
CA ALA A 113 -10.70 -17.21 -4.01
C ALA A 113 -10.42 -15.78 -3.54
N LYS A 114 -9.58 -15.05 -4.26
CA LYS A 114 -9.25 -13.63 -3.98
C LYS A 114 -10.47 -12.74 -4.20
N SER A 115 -11.20 -12.91 -5.30
CA SER A 115 -12.41 -12.15 -5.62
C SER A 115 -13.49 -12.41 -4.59
N LYS A 116 -13.77 -13.71 -4.29
CA LYS A 116 -14.74 -14.09 -3.26
C LYS A 116 -14.42 -13.48 -1.89
N SER A 117 -13.15 -13.54 -1.47
CA SER A 117 -12.73 -12.95 -0.20
C SER A 117 -12.95 -11.43 -0.19
N LYS A 118 -12.60 -10.73 -1.27
CA LYS A 118 -12.81 -9.28 -1.39
C LYS A 118 -14.31 -8.93 -1.41
N TYR A 119 -15.11 -9.67 -2.15
CA TYR A 119 -16.55 -9.45 -2.22
C TYR A 119 -17.24 -9.61 -0.85
N ILE A 120 -16.90 -10.68 -0.12
CA ILE A 120 -17.38 -10.88 1.26
C ILE A 120 -16.90 -9.72 2.16
N GLN A 121 -15.65 -9.32 2.03
CA GLN A 121 -15.09 -8.21 2.82
C GLN A 121 -15.85 -6.90 2.60
N VAL A 122 -16.16 -6.53 1.34
CA VAL A 122 -16.94 -5.32 1.06
C VAL A 122 -18.34 -5.40 1.67
N ARG A 123 -19.02 -6.52 1.55
CA ARG A 123 -20.35 -6.72 2.16
C ARG A 123 -20.30 -6.62 3.69
N GLN A 124 -19.28 -7.17 4.33
CA GLN A 124 -19.08 -7.02 5.77
C GLN A 124 -18.84 -5.57 6.16
N ILE A 125 -18.01 -4.83 5.41
CA ILE A 125 -17.77 -3.41 5.63
C ILE A 125 -19.06 -2.59 5.51
N LEU A 126 -19.88 -2.87 4.48
CA LEU A 126 -21.17 -2.19 4.30
C LEU A 126 -22.14 -2.51 5.44
N GLU A 127 -22.15 -3.74 5.94
CA GLU A 127 -23.00 -4.11 7.07
C GLU A 127 -22.54 -3.44 8.36
N GLU A 128 -21.23 -3.36 8.64
CA GLU A 128 -20.69 -2.59 9.75
C GLU A 128 -21.06 -1.10 9.63
N ALA A 129 -20.92 -0.53 8.41
CA ALA A 129 -21.30 0.85 8.15
C ALA A 129 -22.82 1.07 8.36
N ARG A 130 -23.67 0.13 7.92
CA ARG A 130 -25.13 0.18 8.11
C ARG A 130 -25.52 0.28 9.58
N LEU A 131 -24.85 -0.48 10.43
CA LEU A 131 -25.11 -0.47 11.88
C LEU A 131 -24.69 0.85 12.55
N LEU A 132 -23.84 1.64 11.89
CA LEU A 132 -23.26 2.89 12.38
C LEU A 132 -23.80 4.15 11.69
N LEU A 133 -24.74 4.03 10.74
CA LEU A 133 -25.24 5.15 9.92
C LEU A 133 -25.72 6.37 10.73
N ASP A 134 -26.39 6.11 11.86
CA ASP A 134 -26.99 7.14 12.69
C ASP A 134 -26.28 7.31 14.05
N ARG A 135 -25.05 6.79 14.14
CA ARG A 135 -24.25 6.83 15.36
C ARG A 135 -22.85 7.32 15.06
N SER A 136 -22.29 8.04 16.00
CA SER A 136 -20.86 8.27 16.02
C SER A 136 -20.15 7.10 16.73
N PHE A 137 -18.89 6.90 16.37
CA PHE A 137 -18.08 5.80 16.90
C PHE A 137 -16.62 6.20 17.03
N PHE A 138 -15.85 5.36 17.71
CA PHE A 138 -14.45 5.58 18.02
C PHE A 138 -13.62 4.36 17.65
N TYR A 139 -12.37 4.58 17.27
CA TYR A 139 -11.44 3.50 17.01
C TYR A 139 -10.53 3.21 18.18
N PRO A 140 -10.48 1.98 18.72
CA PRO A 140 -9.39 1.56 19.58
C PRO A 140 -8.11 1.35 18.73
N TYR A 141 -6.99 1.85 19.24
CA TYR A 141 -5.69 1.74 18.58
C TYR A 141 -4.73 0.85 19.36
N GLN A 142 -3.79 0.27 18.66
CA GLN A 142 -2.72 -0.55 19.21
C GLN A 142 -1.42 -0.29 18.44
N LEU A 143 -0.28 -0.35 19.15
CA LEU A 143 1.03 -0.25 18.53
C LEU A 143 1.56 -1.63 18.13
N ASP A 144 2.38 -1.68 17.08
CA ASP A 144 3.29 -2.81 16.90
C ASP A 144 4.56 -2.60 17.75
N PHE A 145 5.41 -3.63 17.81
CA PHE A 145 6.66 -3.59 18.57
C PHE A 145 7.68 -2.57 18.05
N ARG A 146 7.46 -1.98 16.86
CA ARG A 146 8.28 -0.92 16.28
C ARG A 146 7.76 0.48 16.60
N GLY A 147 6.65 0.58 17.34
CA GLY A 147 6.01 1.85 17.71
C GLY A 147 5.08 2.42 16.64
N ARG A 148 4.73 1.67 15.59
CA ARG A 148 3.71 2.10 14.64
C ARG A 148 2.32 1.84 15.21
N ILE A 149 1.42 2.80 15.01
CA ILE A 149 0.05 2.76 15.52
C ILE A 149 -0.92 2.27 14.44
N TYR A 150 -1.85 1.41 14.83
CA TYR A 150 -2.86 0.83 13.96
C TYR A 150 -4.23 0.84 14.65
N PRO A 151 -5.32 1.14 13.92
CA PRO A 151 -6.66 0.86 14.40
C PRO A 151 -6.85 -0.65 14.51
N LYS A 152 -7.55 -1.11 15.54
CA LYS A 152 -7.79 -2.54 15.76
C LYS A 152 -8.83 -3.14 14.80
N PRO A 153 -9.95 -2.47 14.47
CA PRO A 153 -10.89 -2.96 13.48
C PRO A 153 -10.21 -3.08 12.11
N ALA A 154 -10.39 -4.24 11.46
CA ALA A 154 -9.73 -4.55 10.19
C ALA A 154 -10.61 -4.24 8.97
N MET A 155 -11.93 -4.22 9.13
CA MET A 155 -12.89 -4.07 8.03
C MET A 155 -13.17 -2.59 7.75
N LEU A 156 -14.07 -1.98 8.48
CA LEU A 156 -14.32 -0.55 8.40
C LEU A 156 -13.19 0.18 9.13
N SER A 157 -12.21 0.73 8.41
CA SER A 157 -10.97 1.20 9.02
C SER A 157 -10.37 2.39 8.27
N PRO A 158 -9.82 3.41 8.97
CA PRO A 158 -9.13 4.54 8.36
C PRO A 158 -7.83 4.15 7.65
N GLN A 159 -7.33 2.94 7.87
CA GLN A 159 -6.18 2.35 7.16
C GLN A 159 -6.59 1.21 6.21
N GLY A 160 -7.88 1.08 5.92
CA GLY A 160 -8.43 0.08 5.03
C GLY A 160 -8.25 0.37 3.53
N ALA A 161 -8.99 -0.40 2.72
CA ALA A 161 -9.09 -0.16 1.28
C ALA A 161 -9.74 1.20 0.99
N ASP A 162 -9.65 1.67 -0.26
CA ASP A 162 -10.17 2.97 -0.68
C ASP A 162 -11.64 3.18 -0.28
N TYR A 163 -12.51 2.24 -0.60
CA TYR A 163 -13.93 2.29 -0.23
C TYR A 163 -14.15 2.28 1.30
N SER A 164 -13.32 1.58 2.07
CA SER A 164 -13.43 1.56 3.54
C SER A 164 -13.07 2.93 4.14
N ARG A 165 -12.06 3.60 3.59
CA ARG A 165 -11.64 4.93 4.02
C ARG A 165 -12.65 6.01 3.64
N ALA A 166 -13.23 5.90 2.44
CA ALA A 166 -14.23 6.83 1.94
C ALA A 166 -15.56 6.76 2.72
N LEU A 167 -15.88 5.60 3.29
CA LEU A 167 -17.09 5.38 4.12
C LEU A 167 -17.08 6.11 5.45
N ILE A 168 -15.96 6.65 5.90
CA ILE A 168 -15.82 7.28 7.20
C ILE A 168 -15.34 8.71 7.08
N LYS A 169 -15.85 9.58 7.94
CA LYS A 169 -15.41 10.96 8.07
C LYS A 169 -15.40 11.40 9.52
N PHE A 170 -14.72 12.49 9.83
CA PHE A 170 -14.74 13.07 11.17
C PHE A 170 -16.14 13.59 11.51
N LYS A 171 -16.56 13.41 12.76
CA LYS A 171 -17.81 14.03 13.24
C LYS A 171 -17.67 15.53 13.36
N TYR A 172 -16.54 15.98 13.90
CA TYR A 172 -16.20 17.39 14.03
C TYR A 172 -15.14 17.71 12.97
N GLY A 173 -15.45 18.68 12.13
CA GLY A 173 -14.60 19.11 11.05
C GLY A 173 -13.64 20.22 11.45
N GLN A 174 -12.87 20.65 10.49
CA GLN A 174 -11.97 21.79 10.57
C GLN A 174 -12.49 22.90 9.65
N GLN A 175 -12.61 24.10 10.19
CA GLN A 175 -12.97 25.28 9.40
C GLN A 175 -11.88 25.57 8.36
N MET A 176 -12.30 25.89 7.14
CA MET A 176 -11.43 26.40 6.09
C MET A 176 -10.94 27.79 6.52
N LYS A 177 -9.62 28.02 6.59
CA LYS A 177 -9.05 29.32 6.96
C LYS A 177 -8.91 30.20 5.73
N GLU A 178 -8.96 31.51 5.89
CA GLU A 178 -8.90 32.49 4.79
C GLU A 178 -7.62 32.39 3.92
N ASN A 179 -6.51 31.87 4.47
CA ASN A 179 -5.26 31.75 3.75
C ASN A 179 -4.98 30.28 3.35
N ASN A 180 -5.02 29.98 2.04
CA ASN A 180 -4.61 28.74 1.38
C ASN A 180 -5.43 27.47 1.66
N SER A 181 -6.55 27.53 2.39
CA SER A 181 -7.33 26.31 2.67
C SER A 181 -7.96 25.68 1.44
N PHE A 182 -8.39 26.49 0.46
CA PHE A 182 -8.84 25.98 -0.83
C PHE A 182 -7.71 25.28 -1.58
N ASP A 183 -6.50 25.85 -1.56
CA ASP A 183 -5.34 25.28 -2.26
C ASP A 183 -4.96 23.91 -1.67
N ASP A 184 -4.92 23.79 -0.34
CA ASP A 184 -4.66 22.51 0.32
C ASP A 184 -5.75 21.47 0.03
N PHE A 185 -7.01 21.88 0.04
CA PHE A 185 -8.15 21.03 -0.32
C PHE A 185 -8.08 20.57 -1.79
N ALA A 186 -7.76 21.48 -2.72
CA ALA A 186 -7.60 21.20 -4.14
C ALA A 186 -6.40 20.25 -4.38
N ILE A 187 -5.26 20.50 -3.75
CA ILE A 187 -4.08 19.62 -3.83
C ILE A 187 -4.42 18.21 -3.36
N ALA A 188 -5.22 18.07 -2.28
CA ALA A 188 -5.67 16.78 -1.81
C ALA A 188 -6.52 16.04 -2.85
N GLY A 189 -7.46 16.72 -3.50
CA GLY A 189 -8.27 16.18 -4.59
C GLY A 189 -7.44 15.72 -5.80
N ALA A 190 -6.50 16.55 -6.24
CA ALA A 190 -5.55 16.20 -7.31
C ALA A 190 -4.72 14.95 -6.95
N GLY A 191 -4.29 14.82 -5.68
CA GLY A 191 -3.57 13.65 -5.19
C GLY A 191 -4.41 12.38 -5.08
N LEU A 192 -5.73 12.50 -4.87
CA LEU A 192 -6.66 11.37 -4.86
C LEU A 192 -6.96 10.88 -6.28
N TYR A 193 -7.07 11.80 -7.25
CA TYR A 193 -7.28 11.44 -8.65
C TYR A 193 -6.03 10.79 -9.26
N GLY A 194 -4.83 11.35 -9.01
CA GLY A 194 -3.55 10.72 -9.34
C GLY A 194 -2.96 11.10 -10.71
N GLU A 195 -3.64 11.85 -11.56
CA GLU A 195 -3.14 12.24 -12.89
C GLU A 195 -1.98 13.24 -12.80
N VAL A 196 -2.09 14.22 -11.90
CA VAL A 196 -1.11 15.30 -11.71
C VAL A 196 -0.41 15.24 -10.34
N ASP A 197 -0.47 14.13 -9.63
CA ASP A 197 0.07 13.98 -8.27
C ASP A 197 1.59 14.16 -8.17
N LYS A 198 2.30 14.10 -9.30
CA LYS A 198 3.76 14.30 -9.41
C LYS A 198 4.15 15.64 -10.05
N GLU A 199 3.18 16.46 -10.39
CA GLU A 199 3.44 17.80 -10.92
C GLU A 199 3.65 18.81 -9.77
N ASP A 200 4.13 20.01 -10.11
CA ASP A 200 4.29 21.11 -9.16
C ASP A 200 2.92 21.58 -8.60
N ILE A 201 2.98 22.32 -7.49
CA ILE A 201 1.77 22.76 -6.78
C ILE A 201 0.86 23.58 -7.67
N GLN A 202 1.40 24.50 -8.46
CA GLN A 202 0.59 25.37 -9.30
C GLN A 202 -0.14 24.59 -10.39
N THR A 203 0.54 23.67 -11.07
CA THR A 203 -0.05 22.78 -12.07
C THR A 203 -1.20 21.96 -11.47
N ARG A 204 -1.05 21.48 -10.24
CA ARG A 204 -2.11 20.71 -9.54
C ARG A 204 -3.31 21.58 -9.20
N LEU A 205 -3.08 22.81 -8.78
CA LEU A 205 -4.15 23.78 -8.48
C LEU A 205 -4.93 24.16 -9.74
N ASP A 206 -4.22 24.51 -10.81
CA ASP A 206 -4.83 24.90 -12.08
C ASP A 206 -5.64 23.73 -12.67
N TRP A 207 -5.11 22.50 -12.59
CA TRP A 207 -5.81 21.29 -13.02
C TRP A 207 -7.15 21.08 -12.29
N VAL A 208 -7.22 21.36 -10.99
CA VAL A 208 -8.48 21.28 -10.21
C VAL A 208 -9.40 22.43 -10.57
N LYS A 209 -8.90 23.67 -10.63
CA LYS A 209 -9.70 24.87 -10.95
C LYS A 209 -10.39 24.75 -12.30
N ASP A 210 -9.68 24.23 -13.31
CA ASP A 210 -10.22 24.03 -14.67
C ASP A 210 -11.32 22.96 -14.74
N ARG A 211 -11.49 22.13 -13.70
CA ARG A 211 -12.42 20.99 -13.68
C ARG A 211 -13.44 21.02 -12.55
N LEU A 212 -13.60 22.15 -11.86
CA LEU A 212 -14.51 22.27 -10.71
C LEU A 212 -15.92 21.80 -11.04
N ASP A 213 -16.50 22.30 -12.14
CA ASP A 213 -17.85 21.93 -12.58
C ASP A 213 -17.97 20.43 -12.90
N THR A 214 -16.93 19.85 -13.48
CA THR A 214 -16.87 18.40 -13.76
C THR A 214 -16.90 17.60 -12.48
N PHE A 215 -16.11 17.99 -11.49
CA PHE A 215 -16.03 17.28 -10.21
C PHE A 215 -17.30 17.45 -9.37
N ILE A 216 -17.91 18.63 -9.41
CA ILE A 216 -19.24 18.86 -8.82
C ILE A 216 -20.30 18.00 -9.52
N GLY A 217 -20.19 17.85 -10.86
CA GLY A 217 -21.05 16.96 -11.64
C GLY A 217 -20.96 15.50 -11.21
N TYR A 218 -19.78 15.00 -10.83
CA TYR A 218 -19.63 13.65 -10.27
C TYR A 218 -20.38 13.47 -8.95
N ALA A 219 -20.36 14.47 -8.08
CA ALA A 219 -21.09 14.45 -6.83
C ALA A 219 -22.62 14.54 -7.01
N LYS A 220 -23.10 15.24 -8.03
CA LYS A 220 -24.53 15.34 -8.32
C LYS A 220 -25.12 14.05 -8.88
N GLU A 221 -24.39 13.39 -9.76
CA GLU A 221 -24.84 12.19 -10.47
C GLU A 221 -23.80 11.07 -10.46
N PRO A 222 -23.44 10.51 -9.29
CA PRO A 222 -22.28 9.60 -9.16
C PRO A 222 -22.48 8.25 -9.85
N LEU A 223 -23.73 7.84 -10.13
CA LEU A 223 -24.05 6.54 -10.76
C LEU A 223 -24.14 6.64 -12.29
N THR A 224 -24.37 7.82 -12.84
CA THR A 224 -24.48 8.07 -14.29
C THR A 224 -23.23 8.76 -14.84
N ASN A 225 -22.66 9.71 -14.10
CA ASN A 225 -21.41 10.37 -14.42
C ASN A 225 -20.26 9.68 -13.69
N THR A 226 -19.73 8.61 -14.30
CA THR A 226 -18.86 7.63 -13.61
C THR A 226 -17.35 7.84 -13.79
N ASP A 227 -16.92 8.93 -14.43
CA ASP A 227 -15.50 9.18 -14.73
C ASP A 227 -14.63 9.41 -13.47
N TRP A 228 -15.25 9.69 -12.30
CA TRP A 228 -14.57 9.67 -11.01
C TRP A 228 -13.91 8.33 -10.70
N ALA A 229 -14.42 7.23 -11.25
CA ALA A 229 -13.88 5.89 -11.06
C ALA A 229 -12.51 5.66 -11.73
N LYS A 230 -12.07 6.58 -12.60
CA LYS A 230 -10.73 6.57 -13.22
C LYS A 230 -9.62 7.03 -12.27
N ALA A 231 -10.00 7.64 -11.13
CA ALA A 231 -9.06 8.09 -10.12
C ALA A 231 -8.24 6.93 -9.51
N ASP A 232 -7.04 7.20 -9.04
CA ASP A 232 -6.20 6.21 -8.32
C ASP A 232 -6.87 5.72 -7.02
N LYS A 233 -7.67 6.60 -6.39
CA LYS A 233 -8.45 6.30 -5.19
C LYS A 233 -9.91 6.74 -5.41
N PRO A 234 -10.70 5.94 -6.18
CA PRO A 234 -11.98 6.39 -6.72
C PRO A 234 -12.97 6.86 -5.66
N PHE A 235 -13.20 6.08 -4.62
CA PHE A 235 -14.20 6.43 -3.60
C PHE A 235 -13.75 7.55 -2.66
N CYS A 236 -12.45 7.62 -2.31
CA CYS A 236 -11.93 8.77 -1.58
C CYS A 236 -12.00 10.04 -2.42
N PHE A 237 -11.76 9.95 -3.74
CA PHE A 237 -11.94 11.08 -4.66
C PHE A 237 -13.41 11.48 -4.77
N LEU A 238 -14.33 10.53 -4.89
CA LEU A 238 -15.76 10.84 -4.90
C LEU A 238 -16.23 11.49 -3.59
N ALA A 239 -15.70 11.03 -2.44
CA ALA A 239 -15.96 11.68 -1.14
C ALA A 239 -15.46 13.12 -1.13
N TRP A 240 -14.31 13.41 -1.75
CA TRP A 240 -13.79 14.74 -1.95
C TRP A 240 -14.71 15.56 -2.89
N CYS A 241 -15.25 14.98 -3.96
CA CYS A 241 -16.20 15.64 -4.85
C CYS A 241 -17.50 16.04 -4.13
N PHE A 242 -18.02 15.20 -3.22
CA PHE A 242 -19.17 15.56 -2.39
C PHE A 242 -18.87 16.79 -1.49
N GLU A 243 -17.73 16.80 -0.80
CA GLU A 243 -17.30 17.96 0.02
C GLU A 243 -17.07 19.20 -0.87
N LEU A 244 -16.49 19.04 -2.07
CA LEU A 244 -16.32 20.14 -3.03
C LEU A 244 -17.66 20.75 -3.44
N LYS A 245 -18.66 19.90 -3.73
CA LYS A 245 -20.01 20.36 -4.05
C LYS A 245 -20.61 21.17 -2.90
N ASP A 246 -20.54 20.64 -1.68
CA ASP A 246 -21.07 21.32 -0.50
C ASP A 246 -20.31 22.63 -0.21
N PHE A 247 -19.01 22.68 -0.47
CA PHE A 247 -18.19 23.89 -0.35
C PHE A 247 -18.55 24.93 -1.42
N ALA A 248 -18.81 24.52 -2.67
CA ALA A 248 -19.25 25.42 -3.75
C ALA A 248 -20.64 25.99 -3.47
N GLU A 249 -21.54 25.27 -2.80
CA GLU A 249 -22.85 25.76 -2.36
C GLU A 249 -22.78 26.91 -1.34
N THR A 250 -21.63 27.10 -0.70
CA THR A 250 -21.32 28.24 0.18
C THR A 250 -20.55 29.36 -0.51
N ASP A 251 -20.49 29.36 -1.84
CA ASP A 251 -19.67 30.29 -2.64
C ASP A 251 -18.16 30.23 -2.23
N PHE A 252 -17.68 29.06 -1.82
CA PHE A 252 -16.32 28.82 -1.33
C PHE A 252 -15.96 29.68 -0.10
N ASP A 253 -16.92 29.94 0.76
CA ASP A 253 -16.73 30.73 1.95
C ASP A 253 -15.76 30.05 2.96
N ALA A 254 -14.85 30.85 3.51
CA ALA A 254 -13.85 30.37 4.48
C ALA A 254 -14.46 29.88 5.81
N SER A 255 -15.73 30.14 6.09
CA SER A 255 -16.45 29.59 7.23
C SER A 255 -16.85 28.12 7.05
N PHE A 256 -16.77 27.58 5.83
CA PHE A 256 -17.06 26.18 5.58
C PHE A 256 -16.24 25.24 6.44
N ILE A 257 -16.88 24.20 6.96
CA ILE A 257 -16.25 23.20 7.83
C ILE A 257 -16.15 21.89 7.06
N THR A 258 -14.93 21.49 6.69
CA THR A 258 -14.70 20.18 6.09
C THR A 258 -14.56 19.10 7.14
N THR A 259 -15.21 17.96 6.92
CA THR A 259 -15.10 16.74 7.76
C THR A 259 -14.29 15.65 7.09
N LEU A 260 -13.75 15.90 5.91
CA LEU A 260 -13.04 14.93 5.09
C LEU A 260 -11.66 14.60 5.67
N PRO A 261 -11.33 13.30 5.92
CA PRO A 261 -9.99 12.90 6.30
C PRO A 261 -9.02 13.03 5.13
N ILE A 262 -8.04 13.93 5.25
CA ILE A 262 -6.95 14.05 4.29
C ILE A 262 -5.80 13.14 4.72
N GLN A 263 -5.34 12.29 3.81
CA GLN A 263 -4.24 11.36 4.05
C GLN A 263 -2.97 11.83 3.36
N SER A 264 -1.91 11.98 4.14
CA SER A 264 -0.57 12.28 3.63
C SER A 264 0.38 11.11 3.89
N ASP A 265 1.33 10.90 2.99
CA ASP A 265 2.35 9.85 3.09
C ASP A 265 3.70 10.36 2.57
N CYS A 266 4.78 9.76 3.05
CA CYS A 266 6.13 10.06 2.60
C CYS A 266 6.44 9.41 1.25
N SER A 267 7.29 10.04 0.45
CA SER A 267 7.71 9.50 -0.86
C SER A 267 8.40 8.13 -0.73
N ASN A 268 9.25 7.95 0.27
CA ASN A 268 9.86 6.69 0.70
C ASN A 268 10.55 6.92 2.03
N SER A 269 9.84 6.75 3.14
CA SER A 269 10.35 7.08 4.48
C SER A 269 11.65 6.34 4.84
N GLY A 270 11.80 5.07 4.44
CA GLY A 270 13.02 4.31 4.71
C GLY A 270 14.26 4.93 4.07
N LEU A 271 14.17 5.32 2.80
CA LEU A 271 15.28 5.99 2.10
C LEU A 271 15.49 7.42 2.60
N GLN A 272 14.42 8.14 2.96
CA GLN A 272 14.53 9.48 3.59
C GLN A 272 15.34 9.41 4.89
N HIS A 273 15.02 8.48 5.78
CA HIS A 273 15.75 8.27 7.03
C HIS A 273 17.23 7.94 6.79
N TYR A 274 17.52 7.03 5.86
CA TYR A 274 18.90 6.67 5.53
C TYR A 274 19.66 7.82 4.92
N SER A 275 19.04 8.58 4.02
CA SER A 275 19.65 9.78 3.43
C SER A 275 19.96 10.85 4.50
N ALA A 276 19.02 11.07 5.44
CA ALA A 276 19.23 11.99 6.56
C ALA A 276 20.39 11.53 7.46
N MET A 277 20.43 10.25 7.86
CA MET A 277 21.50 9.71 8.70
C MET A 277 22.88 9.80 8.06
N MET A 278 22.94 9.61 6.74
CA MET A 278 24.20 9.66 5.97
C MET A 278 24.53 11.03 5.41
N ARG A 279 23.65 12.02 5.59
CA ARG A 279 23.73 13.35 4.95
C ARG A 279 23.89 13.22 3.43
N ASP A 280 23.20 12.24 2.84
CA ASP A 280 23.21 11.97 1.40
C ASP A 280 22.23 12.92 0.69
N GLU A 281 22.79 13.98 0.09
CA GLU A 281 22.01 15.00 -0.60
C GLU A 281 21.31 14.43 -1.85
N ILE A 282 21.96 13.53 -2.58
CA ILE A 282 21.41 12.91 -3.79
C ILE A 282 20.18 12.05 -3.43
N GLY A 283 20.32 11.16 -2.46
CA GLY A 283 19.24 10.35 -1.96
C GLY A 283 18.12 11.17 -1.31
N GLY A 284 18.47 12.21 -0.57
CA GLY A 284 17.53 13.16 0.05
C GLY A 284 16.69 13.91 -0.98
N LYS A 285 17.31 14.39 -2.06
CA LYS A 285 16.61 15.05 -3.16
C LYS A 285 15.70 14.07 -3.91
N ALA A 286 16.20 12.89 -4.27
CA ALA A 286 15.46 11.87 -4.98
C ALA A 286 14.20 11.36 -4.21
N THR A 287 14.16 11.56 -2.90
CA THR A 287 13.05 11.13 -2.01
C THR A 287 12.25 12.28 -1.42
N ASN A 288 12.41 13.51 -1.92
CA ASN A 288 11.72 14.71 -1.43
C ASN A 288 11.98 15.04 0.06
N LEU A 289 13.11 14.66 0.60
CA LEU A 289 13.57 15.10 1.92
C LEU A 289 14.13 16.53 1.86
N ILE A 290 14.72 16.90 0.72
CA ILE A 290 15.22 18.24 0.43
C ILE A 290 14.18 18.94 -0.45
N PRO A 291 13.76 20.17 -0.11
CA PRO A 291 12.79 20.93 -0.90
C PRO A 291 13.23 21.11 -2.36
N SER A 292 12.30 20.99 -3.28
CA SER A 292 12.48 21.26 -4.71
C SER A 292 11.21 21.85 -5.29
N ASN A 293 11.31 22.53 -6.43
CA ASN A 293 10.15 23.16 -7.09
C ASN A 293 9.15 22.14 -7.63
N LYS A 294 9.61 20.92 -7.93
CA LYS A 294 8.78 19.81 -8.42
C LYS A 294 9.12 18.55 -7.62
N PRO A 295 8.12 17.75 -7.23
CA PRO A 295 8.36 16.48 -6.56
C PRO A 295 9.25 15.56 -7.41
N GLU A 296 10.33 15.06 -6.81
CA GLU A 296 11.19 14.06 -7.42
C GLU A 296 10.60 12.65 -7.25
N ASP A 297 10.93 11.78 -8.18
CA ASP A 297 10.47 10.39 -8.16
C ASP A 297 11.65 9.42 -8.27
N VAL A 298 12.10 8.91 -7.14
CA VAL A 298 13.22 7.97 -7.07
C VAL A 298 13.02 6.74 -7.97
N TYR A 299 11.78 6.30 -8.17
CA TYR A 299 11.46 5.15 -9.01
C TYR A 299 11.70 5.45 -10.50
N ARG A 300 11.33 6.68 -10.93
CA ARG A 300 11.58 7.18 -12.28
C ARG A 300 13.08 7.37 -12.53
N ILE A 301 13.78 7.95 -11.56
CA ILE A 301 15.24 8.15 -11.64
C ILE A 301 15.95 6.81 -11.81
N VAL A 302 15.57 5.79 -11.04
CA VAL A 302 16.13 4.44 -11.19
C VAL A 302 15.80 3.83 -12.56
N ALA A 303 14.56 3.97 -13.04
CA ALA A 303 14.16 3.47 -14.36
C ALA A 303 14.99 4.10 -15.48
N GLN A 304 15.22 5.41 -15.43
CA GLN A 304 16.10 6.12 -16.39
C GLN A 304 17.54 5.60 -16.35
N LYS A 305 18.09 5.35 -15.15
CA LYS A 305 19.42 4.74 -15.00
C LYS A 305 19.49 3.33 -15.59
N VAL A 306 18.44 2.53 -15.43
CA VAL A 306 18.35 1.19 -16.05
C VAL A 306 18.34 1.31 -17.56
N ILE A 307 17.56 2.23 -18.14
CA ILE A 307 17.50 2.47 -19.59
C ILE A 307 18.89 2.89 -20.12
N MET A 308 19.57 3.82 -19.43
CA MET A 308 20.93 4.23 -19.84
C MET A 308 21.87 3.03 -19.89
N LYS A 309 21.92 2.21 -18.83
CA LYS A 309 22.78 1.02 -18.77
C LYS A 309 22.42 -0.05 -19.82
N LEU A 310 21.16 -0.16 -20.21
CA LEU A 310 20.74 -1.07 -21.27
C LEU A 310 21.16 -0.56 -22.65
N ARG A 311 21.10 0.77 -22.88
CA ARG A 311 21.54 1.38 -24.14
C ARG A 311 23.04 1.22 -24.40
N ASP A 312 23.84 1.15 -23.34
CA ASP A 312 25.29 0.91 -23.44
C ASP A 312 25.64 -0.56 -23.79
N LYS A 313 24.63 -1.44 -23.88
CA LYS A 313 24.78 -2.85 -24.19
C LYS A 313 24.30 -3.16 -25.59
N THR A 314 25.05 -4.03 -26.29
CA THR A 314 24.76 -4.41 -27.68
C THR A 314 24.09 -5.78 -27.82
N ASP A 315 23.88 -6.49 -26.72
CA ASP A 315 23.30 -7.83 -26.74
C ASP A 315 21.79 -7.83 -27.00
N PRO A 316 21.23 -8.91 -27.59
CA PRO A 316 19.83 -8.99 -27.98
C PRO A 316 18.85 -8.85 -26.78
N MET A 317 19.25 -9.30 -25.59
CA MET A 317 18.38 -9.25 -24.41
C MET A 317 18.20 -7.80 -23.92
N ALA A 318 19.24 -6.98 -24.02
CA ALA A 318 19.14 -5.55 -23.72
C ALA A 318 18.12 -4.86 -24.65
N LYS A 319 18.17 -5.19 -25.95
CA LYS A 319 17.21 -4.66 -26.93
C LYS A 319 15.78 -5.08 -26.62
N LEU A 320 15.53 -6.35 -26.30
CA LEU A 320 14.20 -6.84 -25.92
C LEU A 320 13.63 -6.10 -24.70
N TRP A 321 14.47 -5.78 -23.70
CA TRP A 321 14.03 -5.01 -22.55
C TRP A 321 13.78 -3.53 -22.88
N LEU A 322 14.56 -2.93 -23.77
CA LEU A 322 14.30 -1.56 -24.24
C LEU A 322 13.00 -1.49 -25.05
N ASP A 323 12.73 -2.48 -25.90
CA ASP A 323 11.50 -2.60 -26.69
C ASP A 323 10.27 -2.85 -25.77
N TYR A 324 10.41 -3.65 -24.72
CA TYR A 324 9.37 -3.85 -23.72
C TYR A 324 9.03 -2.56 -22.96
N GLY A 325 10.04 -1.74 -22.72
CA GLY A 325 9.95 -0.48 -21.97
C GLY A 325 10.16 -0.67 -20.46
N ILE A 326 11.13 0.08 -19.94
CA ILE A 326 11.43 0.14 -18.52
C ILE A 326 10.77 1.40 -17.96
N ASP A 327 9.78 1.21 -17.12
CA ASP A 327 9.01 2.30 -16.54
C ASP A 327 9.16 2.38 -15.01
N ARG A 328 8.52 3.40 -14.45
CA ARG A 328 8.41 3.63 -13.01
C ARG A 328 7.81 2.43 -12.27
N LYS A 329 6.77 1.80 -12.85
CA LYS A 329 6.01 0.73 -12.19
C LYS A 329 6.86 -0.51 -12.01
N LEU A 330 7.69 -0.87 -13.00
CA LEU A 330 8.63 -1.98 -12.93
C LEU A 330 9.66 -1.79 -11.81
N CYS A 331 10.20 -0.56 -11.64
CA CYS A 331 11.23 -0.26 -10.65
C CYS A 331 10.66 0.01 -9.25
N LYS A 332 9.37 0.34 -9.10
CA LYS A 332 8.75 0.77 -7.84
C LYS A 332 8.95 -0.25 -6.72
N LYS A 333 8.58 -1.50 -6.95
CA LYS A 333 8.61 -2.54 -5.90
C LYS A 333 10.04 -2.91 -5.48
N PRO A 334 11.01 -3.11 -6.39
CA PRO A 334 12.42 -3.27 -6.03
C PRO A 334 12.98 -2.12 -5.18
N VAL A 335 12.79 -0.87 -5.58
CA VAL A 335 13.30 0.29 -4.86
C VAL A 335 12.61 0.44 -3.49
N MET A 336 11.28 0.29 -3.44
CA MET A 336 10.51 0.41 -2.20
C MET A 336 10.89 -0.64 -1.16
N CYS A 337 11.24 -1.86 -1.58
CA CYS A 337 11.59 -2.95 -0.69
C CYS A 337 13.08 -2.97 -0.29
N LEU A 338 13.92 -2.16 -0.94
CA LEU A 338 15.36 -2.13 -0.65
C LEU A 338 15.68 -1.85 0.83
N PRO A 339 15.08 -0.84 1.49
CA PRO A 339 15.34 -0.54 2.91
C PRO A 339 15.01 -1.69 3.85
N TYR A 340 14.20 -2.64 3.39
CA TYR A 340 13.77 -3.82 4.16
C TYR A 340 14.60 -5.07 3.85
N SER A 341 15.87 -4.89 3.48
CA SER A 341 16.81 -5.98 3.15
C SER A 341 16.40 -6.81 1.94
N LEU A 342 15.92 -6.17 0.87
CA LEU A 342 15.66 -6.81 -0.42
C LEU A 342 16.90 -7.62 -0.87
N THR A 343 16.66 -8.83 -1.36
CA THR A 343 17.69 -9.66 -2.02
C THR A 343 17.58 -9.56 -3.54
N GLN A 344 18.65 -9.89 -4.27
CA GLN A 344 18.59 -9.97 -5.75
C GLN A 344 17.54 -10.99 -6.21
N TYR A 345 17.38 -12.10 -5.48
CA TYR A 345 16.35 -13.10 -5.76
C TYR A 345 14.94 -12.49 -5.67
N SER A 346 14.63 -11.78 -4.61
CA SER A 346 13.31 -11.10 -4.47
C SER A 346 13.14 -9.98 -5.49
N CYS A 347 14.21 -9.26 -5.85
CA CYS A 347 14.19 -8.25 -6.90
C CYS A 347 13.78 -8.88 -8.25
N ARG A 348 14.40 -10.00 -8.63
CA ARG A 348 14.04 -10.77 -9.82
C ARG A 348 12.56 -11.18 -9.81
N GLN A 349 12.10 -11.71 -8.67
CA GLN A 349 10.71 -12.13 -8.51
C GLN A 349 9.74 -10.95 -8.72
N TYR A 350 10.03 -9.79 -8.16
CA TYR A 350 9.19 -8.60 -8.34
C TYR A 350 9.15 -8.10 -9.78
N ILE A 351 10.26 -8.19 -10.51
CA ILE A 351 10.31 -7.87 -11.94
C ILE A 351 9.46 -8.86 -12.74
N GLN A 352 9.59 -10.15 -12.45
CA GLN A 352 8.81 -11.20 -13.10
C GLN A 352 7.31 -11.03 -12.84
N ASP A 353 6.93 -10.86 -11.57
CA ASP A 353 5.52 -10.65 -11.15
C ASP A 353 4.91 -9.42 -11.86
N HIS A 354 5.72 -8.36 -12.05
CA HIS A 354 5.27 -7.16 -12.76
C HIS A 354 4.99 -7.45 -14.24
N VAL A 355 5.91 -8.10 -14.96
CA VAL A 355 5.73 -8.47 -16.37
C VAL A 355 4.53 -9.40 -16.54
N GLU A 356 4.40 -10.42 -15.70
CA GLU A 356 3.28 -11.35 -15.73
C GLU A 356 1.94 -10.67 -15.42
N LYS A 357 1.94 -9.66 -14.53
CA LYS A 357 0.76 -8.85 -14.20
C LYS A 357 0.36 -7.96 -15.39
N GLU A 358 1.30 -7.22 -15.97
CA GLU A 358 1.03 -6.33 -17.11
C GLU A 358 0.50 -7.13 -18.31
N TYR A 359 1.01 -8.33 -18.54
CA TYR A 359 0.50 -9.22 -19.58
C TYR A 359 -0.95 -9.65 -19.33
N ARG A 360 -1.31 -9.96 -18.08
CA ARG A 360 -2.64 -10.48 -17.74
C ARG A 360 -3.71 -9.40 -17.59
N GLU A 361 -3.36 -8.26 -16.95
CA GLU A 361 -4.32 -7.23 -16.59
C GLU A 361 -4.41 -6.12 -17.65
N ASN A 362 -3.30 -5.83 -18.34
CA ASN A 362 -3.21 -4.74 -19.31
C ASN A 362 -2.92 -5.25 -20.73
N GLU A 363 -2.98 -6.56 -20.94
CA GLU A 363 -2.71 -7.20 -22.25
C GLU A 363 -1.39 -6.77 -22.89
N LYS A 364 -0.43 -6.27 -22.08
CA LYS A 364 0.87 -5.80 -22.58
C LYS A 364 1.72 -6.99 -23.03
N PRO A 365 1.97 -7.15 -24.34
CA PRO A 365 2.74 -8.28 -24.82
C PRO A 365 4.19 -8.19 -24.39
N HIS A 366 4.83 -9.33 -24.19
CA HIS A 366 6.28 -9.41 -24.00
C HIS A 366 6.90 -10.41 -24.97
N ASN A 367 8.02 -10.03 -25.58
CA ASN A 367 8.74 -10.85 -26.58
C ASN A 367 9.80 -11.79 -25.96
N PHE A 368 9.69 -12.09 -24.66
CA PHE A 368 10.64 -12.96 -23.95
C PHE A 368 10.34 -14.46 -24.16
N GLY A 369 9.25 -14.81 -24.83
CA GLY A 369 8.84 -16.19 -25.11
C GLY A 369 8.68 -17.04 -23.86
N LYS A 370 9.13 -18.29 -23.90
CA LYS A 370 9.14 -19.21 -22.75
C LYS A 370 10.25 -18.88 -21.72
N ASP A 371 11.14 -17.97 -22.04
CA ASP A 371 12.36 -17.67 -21.28
C ASP A 371 12.27 -16.40 -20.40
N LEU A 372 11.06 -16.03 -19.92
CA LEU A 372 10.86 -14.89 -19.04
C LEU A 372 11.78 -14.96 -17.80
N PHE A 373 12.04 -16.16 -17.29
CA PHE A 373 13.00 -16.36 -16.19
C PHE A 373 14.42 -15.91 -16.56
N LYS A 374 14.91 -16.24 -17.74
CA LYS A 374 16.23 -15.80 -18.21
C LYS A 374 16.27 -14.30 -18.44
N ALA A 375 15.20 -13.74 -19.01
CA ALA A 375 15.08 -12.31 -19.23
C ALA A 375 15.13 -11.53 -17.91
N THR A 376 14.39 -11.98 -16.89
CA THR A 376 14.40 -11.34 -15.57
C THR A 376 15.72 -11.51 -14.84
N ASN A 377 16.40 -12.67 -14.96
CA ASN A 377 17.77 -12.85 -14.46
C ASN A 377 18.77 -11.90 -15.09
N TYR A 378 18.63 -11.61 -16.39
CA TYR A 378 19.46 -10.64 -17.10
C TYR A 378 19.25 -9.19 -16.57
N LEU A 379 17.98 -8.77 -16.42
CA LEU A 379 17.66 -7.40 -15.99
C LEU A 379 17.97 -7.14 -14.51
N THR A 380 17.83 -8.13 -13.65
CA THR A 380 17.97 -7.98 -12.20
C THR A 380 19.28 -7.30 -11.75
N PRO A 381 20.48 -7.73 -12.18
CA PRO A 381 21.72 -7.08 -11.78
C PRO A 381 21.81 -5.63 -12.29
N ILE A 382 21.20 -5.31 -13.43
CA ILE A 382 21.18 -3.95 -13.98
C ILE A 382 20.29 -3.05 -13.12
N VAL A 383 19.07 -3.50 -12.77
CA VAL A 383 18.19 -2.78 -11.85
C VAL A 383 18.87 -2.61 -10.49
N TRP A 384 19.46 -3.68 -9.95
CA TRP A 384 20.16 -3.66 -8.67
C TRP A 384 21.31 -2.65 -8.65
N SER A 385 22.15 -2.63 -9.68
CA SER A 385 23.24 -1.67 -9.76
C SER A 385 22.72 -0.24 -9.95
N SER A 386 21.64 -0.05 -10.71
CA SER A 386 21.04 1.27 -10.92
C SER A 386 20.44 1.84 -9.64
N ILE A 387 19.82 1.01 -8.80
CA ILE A 387 19.36 1.42 -7.45
C ILE A 387 20.56 1.88 -6.62
N ASN A 388 21.65 1.10 -6.60
CA ASN A 388 22.84 1.44 -5.83
C ASN A 388 23.54 2.74 -6.28
N ASP A 389 23.40 3.13 -7.53
CA ASP A 389 23.97 4.38 -8.06
C ASP A 389 23.16 5.63 -7.64
N VAL A 390 21.88 5.45 -7.33
CA VAL A 390 20.97 6.54 -6.93
C VAL A 390 20.98 6.74 -5.41
N ILE A 391 21.18 5.67 -4.63
CA ILE A 391 21.02 5.69 -3.16
C ILE A 391 22.30 5.20 -2.46
N VAL A 392 23.41 5.85 -2.74
CA VAL A 392 24.75 5.45 -2.25
C VAL A 392 24.86 5.46 -0.73
N GLY A 393 24.40 6.52 -0.07
CA GLY A 393 24.41 6.64 1.39
C GLY A 393 23.55 5.59 2.08
N ALA A 394 22.33 5.32 1.56
CA ALA A 394 21.45 4.32 2.12
C ALA A 394 22.07 2.90 2.10
N LYS A 395 22.83 2.55 1.07
CA LYS A 395 23.54 1.26 0.99
C LYS A 395 24.57 1.09 2.10
N GLN A 396 25.33 2.14 2.40
CA GLN A 396 26.37 2.10 3.43
C GLN A 396 25.77 1.89 4.82
N ILE A 397 24.75 2.67 5.18
CA ILE A 397 24.08 2.54 6.48
C ILE A 397 23.34 1.20 6.62
N MET A 398 22.71 0.72 5.55
CA MET A 398 22.06 -0.59 5.56
C MET A 398 23.05 -1.72 5.83
N LYS A 399 24.25 -1.66 5.22
CA LYS A 399 25.31 -2.63 5.47
C LYS A 399 25.73 -2.58 6.93
N PHE A 400 26.01 -1.40 7.45
CA PHE A 400 26.40 -1.19 8.85
C PHE A 400 25.33 -1.78 9.82
N LEU A 401 24.07 -1.39 9.66
CA LEU A 401 22.99 -1.89 10.51
C LEU A 401 22.82 -3.41 10.45
N LYS A 402 23.01 -3.99 9.26
CA LYS A 402 22.97 -5.45 9.07
C LYS A 402 24.13 -6.16 9.76
N ASP A 403 25.32 -5.60 9.69
CA ASP A 403 26.52 -6.18 10.30
C ASP A 403 26.43 -6.09 11.85
N VAL A 404 25.97 -4.94 12.38
CA VAL A 404 25.68 -4.78 13.82
C VAL A 404 24.61 -5.77 14.29
N SER A 405 23.50 -5.88 13.54
CA SER A 405 22.41 -6.80 13.89
C SER A 405 22.88 -8.27 13.90
N ARG A 406 23.78 -8.65 12.99
CA ARG A 406 24.36 -10.00 12.95
C ARG A 406 25.26 -10.26 14.15
N LEU A 407 26.08 -9.28 14.53
CA LEU A 407 26.95 -9.38 15.69
C LEU A 407 26.15 -9.56 16.99
N VAL A 408 25.11 -8.72 17.18
CA VAL A 408 24.23 -8.83 18.36
C VAL A 408 23.49 -10.18 18.37
N ALA A 409 23.00 -10.62 17.21
CA ALA A 409 22.29 -11.90 17.08
C ALA A 409 23.20 -13.12 17.32
N SER A 410 24.51 -13.04 16.99
CA SER A 410 25.47 -14.13 17.27
C SER A 410 25.69 -14.36 18.76
N GLU A 411 25.49 -13.35 19.59
CA GLU A 411 25.53 -13.42 21.05
C GLU A 411 24.15 -13.79 21.67
N ASN A 412 23.17 -14.17 20.84
CA ASN A 412 21.78 -14.45 21.27
C ASN A 412 21.11 -13.27 22.02
N LEU A 413 21.52 -12.05 21.72
CA LEU A 413 20.96 -10.84 22.29
C LEU A 413 19.91 -10.22 21.35
N PRO A 414 18.86 -9.56 21.89
CA PRO A 414 17.94 -8.79 21.09
C PRO A 414 18.58 -7.48 20.62
N VAL A 415 18.26 -7.04 19.42
CA VAL A 415 18.55 -5.66 19.00
C VAL A 415 17.51 -4.74 19.62
N THR A 416 17.94 -3.85 20.51
CA THR A 416 17.06 -2.95 21.25
C THR A 416 17.47 -1.50 21.10
N TRP A 417 16.48 -0.61 21.10
CA TRP A 417 16.69 0.84 21.22
C TRP A 417 15.47 1.49 21.87
N THR A 418 15.61 2.73 22.29
CA THR A 418 14.51 3.54 22.82
C THR A 418 14.29 4.72 21.89
N THR A 419 13.03 5.00 21.54
CA THR A 419 12.69 6.18 20.74
C THR A 419 13.07 7.45 21.50
N PRO A 420 13.38 8.57 20.80
CA PRO A 420 13.71 9.83 21.44
C PRO A 420 12.60 10.34 22.36
N LYS A 421 12.99 11.17 23.33
CA LYS A 421 12.03 11.93 24.14
C LYS A 421 11.11 12.78 23.24
N PRO A 422 9.85 12.99 23.60
CA PRO A 422 9.21 12.60 24.87
C PRO A 422 8.61 11.20 24.88
N LEU A 423 8.64 10.44 23.78
CA LEU A 423 7.93 9.16 23.66
C LEU A 423 8.53 8.04 24.51
N ASN A 424 9.86 7.96 24.60
CA ASN A 424 10.63 6.97 25.37
C ASN A 424 10.17 5.51 25.16
N PHE A 425 9.68 5.18 23.96
CA PHE A 425 9.16 3.86 23.66
C PHE A 425 10.31 2.87 23.42
N PRO A 426 10.43 1.79 24.22
CA PRO A 426 11.44 0.77 24.00
C PRO A 426 11.04 -0.13 22.83
N VAL A 427 11.90 -0.23 21.84
CA VAL A 427 11.75 -1.13 20.67
C VAL A 427 12.67 -2.31 20.84
N GLN A 428 12.17 -3.52 20.61
CA GLN A 428 12.95 -4.73 20.66
C GLN A 428 12.71 -5.59 19.43
N MET A 429 13.79 -5.91 18.70
CA MET A 429 13.78 -6.81 17.55
C MET A 429 14.40 -8.16 17.95
N MET A 430 13.55 -9.15 18.22
CA MET A 430 13.98 -10.50 18.51
C MET A 430 12.96 -11.51 17.96
N CYS A 431 13.45 -12.49 17.21
CA CYS A 431 12.70 -13.68 16.81
C CYS A 431 13.26 -14.89 17.47
N TYR A 432 12.44 -15.60 18.25
CA TYR A 432 12.80 -16.91 18.76
C TYR A 432 12.53 -17.96 17.68
N LYS A 433 13.55 -18.69 17.29
CA LYS A 433 13.42 -19.88 16.44
C LYS A 433 13.01 -21.04 17.32
N LYS A 434 11.88 -21.67 17.02
CA LYS A 434 11.51 -22.94 17.67
C LYS A 434 12.44 -24.04 17.15
N GLU A 435 13.25 -24.62 18.03
CA GLU A 435 14.00 -25.82 17.73
C GLU A 435 13.23 -27.03 18.23
N SER A 436 12.96 -27.97 17.34
CA SER A 436 12.40 -29.26 17.69
C SER A 436 13.56 -30.21 17.98
N LYS A 437 13.70 -30.69 19.22
CA LYS A 437 14.65 -31.76 19.57
C LYS A 437 13.87 -33.07 19.70
N ARG A 438 14.29 -34.08 18.95
CA ARG A 438 13.84 -35.45 19.20
C ARG A 438 14.47 -35.98 20.50
N VAL A 439 13.62 -36.31 21.44
CA VAL A 439 14.04 -36.93 22.70
C VAL A 439 13.63 -38.40 22.65
N LYS A 440 14.61 -39.29 22.63
CA LYS A 440 14.35 -40.73 22.78
C LYS A 440 13.86 -40.99 24.18
N THR A 441 12.67 -41.54 24.29
CA THR A 441 12.09 -41.97 25.56
C THR A 441 11.96 -43.48 25.59
N LYS A 442 11.72 -44.06 26.79
CA LYS A 442 11.44 -45.52 26.93
C LYS A 442 10.16 -45.94 26.17
N MET A 443 9.33 -45.02 25.69
CA MET A 443 8.08 -45.26 24.96
C MET A 443 8.20 -45.04 23.46
N GLY A 444 9.37 -44.72 22.95
CA GLY A 444 9.65 -44.45 21.54
C GLY A 444 10.19 -43.02 21.29
N ASP A 445 10.42 -42.72 20.02
CA ASP A 445 10.91 -41.41 19.59
C ASP A 445 9.83 -40.33 19.64
#